data_72166bbf4469983a65c5b673218e2bd7
#
_entry.id   72166bbf4469983a65c5b673218e2bd7
#
_cell.length_a   1.000
_cell.length_b   1.000
_cell.length_c   1.000
_cell.angle_alpha   90.00
_cell.angle_beta   90.00
_cell.angle_gamma   90.00
#
_symmetry.space_group_name_H-M   'P 1'
#
loop_
_entity.id
_entity.type
_entity.pdbx_description
1 polymer ?
#
loop_
_entity_poly.entity_id
_entity_poly.type
_entity_poly.pdbx_seq_one_letter_code
_entity_poly.pdbx_strand_id
1 'polypeptide(L)'
;MPGCGGNPPEDAKGAAPTSGPARPLYTYAQMNDLRVAPQLGMGFYAIEEGGWRWMAREARMMLRAPEGPKAQFEVRLTLPKGQASALGPMTFSVLFNDKPFAETTYSADGDYTFTKDVPPGMLTQSPVHVTLRWNKARAPVAGGDARELAAVIVGVGFK
;
A
#
# COMPACT_ATOMS: atom_id res chain seq x y z
N MET A 1 -26.15 34.95 -20.31
CA MET A 1 -25.72 34.65 -19.80
C MET A 1 -25.19 34.36 -19.43
N PRO A 2 -25.21 34.28 -19.80
CA PRO A 2 -24.70 33.88 -19.19
C PRO A 2 -24.08 33.40 -18.76
N GLY A 3 -24.35 33.28 -19.06
CA GLY A 3 -23.80 32.83 -18.35
C GLY A 3 -23.39 32.23 -18.15
N CYS A 4 -23.60 32.41 -18.39
CA CYS A 4 -23.20 31.90 -17.89
C CYS A 4 -22.89 31.38 -17.44
N GLY A 5 -23.23 31.35 -17.70
CA GLY A 5 -23.02 30.82 -16.94
C GLY A 5 -22.60 30.13 -16.67
N GLY A 6 -22.71 30.23 -16.92
CA GLY A 6 -22.39 29.61 -16.31
C GLY A 6 -21.77 28.90 -16.14
N ASN A 7 -21.73 29.19 -16.24
CA ASN A 7 -21.17 28.64 -15.77
C ASN A 7 -20.55 28.20 -15.32
N PRO A 8 -20.59 28.00 -15.64
CA PRO A 8 -20.09 27.73 -14.93
C PRO A 8 -19.32 27.51 -14.47
N PRO A 9 -19.29 27.41 -14.56
CA PRO A 9 -18.58 27.20 -13.91
C PRO A 9 -17.82 26.70 -13.63
N GLU A 10 -17.85 26.69 -13.67
CA GLU A 10 -17.28 26.29 -13.26
C GLU A 10 -16.52 25.72 -12.86
N ASP A 11 -16.71 25.98 -13.02
CA ASP A 11 -16.15 25.53 -12.47
C ASP A 11 -15.36 25.10 -11.95
N ALA A 12 -15.51 25.10 -12.14
CA ALA A 12 -15.07 24.82 -11.51
C ALA A 12 -14.35 24.49 -11.10
N LYS A 13 -14.22 24.29 -11.11
CA LYS A 13 -13.75 24.07 -10.60
C LYS A 13 -13.01 23.53 -9.82
N GLY A 14 -12.91 23.34 -9.66
CA GLY A 14 -12.34 22.89 -8.92
C GLY A 14 -11.97 21.99 -8.54
N ALA A 15 -12.20 21.97 -8.48
CA ALA A 15 -11.95 21.19 -8.08
C ALA A 15 -11.79 20.33 -7.99
N ALA A 16 -11.94 20.30 -8.11
CA ALA A 16 -11.94 19.55 -7.94
C ALA A 16 -11.90 18.74 -8.02
N PRO A 17 -11.73 18.69 -7.94
CA PRO A 17 -11.90 17.87 -8.12
C PRO A 17 -12.34 17.13 -8.10
N THR A 18 -12.16 16.80 -7.73
CA THR A 18 -12.94 16.08 -7.98
C THR A 18 -14.22 16.22 -8.51
N SER A 19 -14.43 16.67 -9.13
CA SER A 19 -15.60 16.72 -9.94
C SER A 19 -15.56 15.54 -10.88
N GLY A 20 -16.58 15.08 -11.38
CA GLY A 20 -16.64 13.87 -12.17
C GLY A 20 -16.68 12.61 -11.31
N PRO A 21 -16.88 11.45 -11.91
CA PRO A 21 -16.98 10.20 -11.18
C PRO A 21 -15.70 9.90 -10.41
N ALA A 22 -15.85 9.45 -9.21
CA ALA A 22 -14.71 8.98 -8.42
C ALA A 22 -14.06 7.82 -9.15
N ARG A 23 -12.74 7.77 -9.13
CA ARG A 23 -12.02 6.63 -9.70
C ARG A 23 -12.33 5.39 -8.85
N PRO A 24 -12.61 4.25 -9.48
CA PRO A 24 -12.79 3.03 -8.72
C PRO A 24 -11.48 2.66 -8.03
N LEU A 25 -11.59 2.24 -6.78
CA LEU A 25 -10.46 1.70 -6.06
C LEU A 25 -10.27 0.25 -6.49
N TYR A 26 -9.02 -0.17 -6.52
CA TYR A 26 -8.68 -1.55 -6.78
C TYR A 26 -8.70 -2.34 -5.47
N THR A 27 -9.13 -3.59 -5.57
CA THR A 27 -9.08 -4.54 -4.46
C THR A 27 -7.66 -5.07 -4.26
N TYR A 28 -6.91 -5.12 -5.36
CA TYR A 28 -5.52 -5.58 -5.35
C TYR A 28 -4.67 -4.53 -6.07
N ALA A 29 -3.63 -4.07 -5.42
CA ALA A 29 -2.73 -3.05 -5.96
C ALA A 29 -1.41 -3.68 -6.41
N GLN A 30 -1.22 -3.75 -7.74
CA GLN A 30 0.07 -4.11 -8.30
C GLN A 30 0.94 -2.85 -8.33
N MET A 31 2.15 -2.93 -7.79
CA MET A 31 3.01 -1.75 -7.69
C MET A 31 3.50 -1.24 -9.04
N ASN A 32 3.48 -2.07 -10.08
CA ASN A 32 3.85 -1.66 -11.42
C ASN A 32 2.68 -0.98 -12.18
N ASP A 33 1.52 -0.90 -11.58
CA ASP A 33 0.36 -0.25 -12.19
C ASP A 33 0.25 1.17 -11.64
N LEU A 34 0.52 2.16 -12.49
CA LEU A 34 0.51 3.56 -12.06
C LEU A 34 -0.87 4.03 -11.62
N ARG A 35 -1.93 3.33 -12.00
CA ARG A 35 -3.29 3.70 -11.63
C ARG A 35 -3.57 3.47 -10.15
N VAL A 36 -2.75 2.68 -9.45
CA VAL A 36 -2.94 2.46 -8.02
C VAL A 36 -2.29 3.56 -7.17
N ALA A 37 -1.47 4.42 -7.77
CA ALA A 37 -0.76 5.45 -7.02
C ALA A 37 -1.66 6.28 -6.10
N PRO A 38 -2.87 6.71 -6.51
CA PRO A 38 -3.74 7.47 -5.62
C PRO A 38 -4.21 6.70 -4.37
N GLN A 39 -4.09 5.38 -4.36
CA GLN A 39 -4.46 4.55 -3.21
C GLN A 39 -3.31 4.38 -2.22
N LEU A 40 -2.09 4.75 -2.63
CA LEU A 40 -0.91 4.62 -1.78
C LEU A 40 -0.75 5.88 -0.95
N GLY A 41 -0.64 5.70 0.36
CA GLY A 41 -0.43 6.79 1.28
C GLY A 41 1.04 6.90 1.69
N MET A 42 1.27 7.28 2.92
CA MET A 42 2.62 7.44 3.45
C MET A 42 3.40 6.13 3.41
N GLY A 43 4.71 6.24 3.31
CA GLY A 43 5.62 5.11 3.49
C GLY A 43 5.96 4.33 2.23
N PHE A 44 5.28 4.59 1.11
CA PHE A 44 5.66 4.02 -0.17
C PHE A 44 6.51 5.02 -0.94
N TYR A 45 7.64 4.56 -1.45
CA TYR A 45 8.50 5.39 -2.28
C TYR A 45 8.11 5.29 -3.75
N ALA A 46 8.76 6.07 -4.59
CA ALA A 46 8.48 6.08 -6.01
C ALA A 46 8.72 4.70 -6.64
N ILE A 47 8.01 4.43 -7.73
CA ILE A 47 8.16 3.17 -8.45
C ILE A 47 9.58 3.04 -8.99
N GLU A 48 10.17 1.87 -8.83
CA GLU A 48 11.49 1.57 -9.36
C GLU A 48 11.37 0.99 -10.76
N GLU A 49 12.49 0.94 -11.46
CA GLU A 49 12.53 0.49 -12.84
C GLU A 49 11.94 -0.91 -13.03
N GLY A 50 12.11 -1.77 -12.06
CA GLY A 50 11.57 -3.14 -12.12
C GLY A 50 10.09 -3.27 -11.84
N GLY A 51 9.38 -2.16 -11.60
CA GLY A 51 7.94 -2.19 -11.36
C GLY A 51 7.54 -2.51 -9.93
N TRP A 52 8.39 -2.18 -8.98
CA TRP A 52 8.14 -2.41 -7.56
C TRP A 52 8.48 -1.14 -6.79
N ARG A 53 8.11 -1.11 -5.50
CA ARG A 53 8.38 0.07 -4.66
C ARG A 53 9.01 -0.38 -3.36
N TRP A 54 9.98 0.39 -2.89
CA TRP A 54 10.44 0.27 -1.52
C TRP A 54 9.38 0.84 -0.58
N MET A 55 9.31 0.30 0.63
CA MET A 55 8.53 0.90 1.71
C MET A 55 9.40 1.23 2.90
N ALA A 56 8.98 2.25 3.64
CA ALA A 56 9.57 2.57 4.94
C ALA A 56 9.10 1.55 5.99
N ARG A 57 9.48 1.74 7.24
CA ARG A 57 9.04 0.83 8.32
C ARG A 57 7.53 0.73 8.40
N GLU A 58 6.83 1.81 8.11
CA GLU A 58 5.38 1.81 8.08
C GLU A 58 4.90 2.43 6.78
N ALA A 59 3.93 1.78 6.16
CA ALA A 59 3.30 2.29 4.96
C ALA A 59 1.80 2.10 5.07
N ARG A 60 1.05 3.02 4.49
CA ARG A 60 -0.41 3.01 4.53
C ARG A 60 -0.99 3.13 3.14
N MET A 61 -2.10 2.45 2.92
CA MET A 61 -2.79 2.49 1.64
C MET A 61 -4.27 2.23 1.84
N MET A 62 -5.04 2.45 0.79
CA MET A 62 -6.46 2.15 0.79
C MET A 62 -6.75 1.10 -0.28
N LEU A 63 -7.62 0.15 0.05
CA LEU A 63 -8.08 -0.88 -0.88
C LEU A 63 -9.59 -0.94 -0.84
N ARG A 64 -10.20 -1.27 -1.97
CA ARG A 64 -11.62 -1.58 -1.99
C ARG A 64 -11.82 -2.91 -1.27
N ALA A 65 -12.81 -2.97 -0.38
CA ALA A 65 -13.14 -4.22 0.29
C ALA A 65 -13.57 -5.26 -0.74
N PRO A 66 -13.16 -6.53 -0.55
CA PRO A 66 -13.58 -7.60 -1.47
C PRO A 66 -15.07 -7.87 -1.30
N GLU A 67 -15.67 -8.37 -2.37
CA GLU A 67 -17.07 -8.80 -2.33
C GLU A 67 -17.13 -10.25 -1.87
N GLY A 68 -18.24 -10.60 -1.22
CA GLY A 68 -18.47 -11.96 -0.79
C GLY A 68 -17.93 -12.25 0.61
N PRO A 69 -18.32 -13.41 1.15
CA PRO A 69 -18.02 -13.77 2.54
C PRO A 69 -16.61 -14.30 2.77
N LYS A 70 -15.91 -14.66 1.70
CA LYS A 70 -14.56 -15.20 1.81
C LYS A 70 -13.59 -14.26 1.15
N ALA A 71 -12.58 -13.88 1.89
CA ALA A 71 -11.53 -13.01 1.38
C ALA A 71 -10.19 -13.52 1.88
N GLN A 72 -9.18 -13.37 1.04
CA GLN A 72 -7.81 -13.69 1.39
C GLN A 72 -6.98 -12.44 1.12
N PHE A 73 -6.11 -12.10 2.05
CA PHE A 73 -5.20 -10.97 1.90
C PHE A 73 -3.84 -11.49 1.48
N GLU A 74 -3.24 -10.83 0.51
CA GLU A 74 -1.95 -11.24 -0.02
C GLU A 74 -1.00 -10.05 -0.10
N VAL A 75 0.25 -10.26 0.29
CA VAL A 75 1.34 -9.31 0.06
C VAL A 75 2.48 -10.05 -0.60
N ARG A 76 2.87 -9.57 -1.78
CA ARG A 76 4.06 -10.08 -2.46
C ARG A 76 5.18 -9.10 -2.18
N LEU A 77 6.24 -9.60 -1.56
CA LEU A 77 7.33 -8.74 -1.11
C LEU A 77 8.68 -9.40 -1.34
N THR A 78 9.71 -8.59 -1.32
CA THR A 78 11.09 -9.04 -1.42
C THR A 78 11.90 -8.38 -0.32
N LEU A 79 12.68 -9.19 0.38
CA LEU A 79 13.76 -8.69 1.22
C LEU A 79 15.05 -8.85 0.41
N PRO A 80 15.57 -7.75 -0.16
CA PRO A 80 16.72 -7.84 -1.05
C PRO A 80 17.95 -8.38 -0.32
N LYS A 81 18.89 -8.90 -1.10
CA LYS A 81 20.13 -9.43 -0.55
C LYS A 81 20.78 -8.43 0.39
N GLY A 82 21.11 -8.88 1.58
CA GLY A 82 21.73 -8.06 2.61
C GLY A 82 20.73 -7.43 3.58
N GLN A 83 19.44 -7.48 3.32
CA GLN A 83 18.46 -6.79 4.17
C GLN A 83 18.24 -7.52 5.50
N ALA A 84 17.72 -8.74 5.47
CA ALA A 84 17.49 -9.49 6.69
C ALA A 84 18.81 -9.97 7.30
N SER A 85 19.80 -10.26 6.48
CA SER A 85 21.12 -10.68 6.99
C SER A 85 21.80 -9.55 7.76
N ALA A 86 21.58 -8.29 7.39
CA ALA A 86 22.15 -7.15 8.10
C ALA A 86 21.33 -6.75 9.33
N LEU A 87 20.00 -6.83 9.24
CA LEU A 87 19.11 -6.35 10.29
C LEU A 87 18.70 -7.44 11.28
N GLY A 88 18.93 -8.70 10.94
CA GLY A 88 18.42 -9.84 11.70
C GLY A 88 16.95 -10.11 11.37
N PRO A 89 16.28 -10.99 12.12
CA PRO A 89 14.89 -11.31 11.85
C PRO A 89 14.02 -10.07 11.82
N MET A 90 13.16 -9.98 10.82
CA MET A 90 12.28 -8.82 10.60
C MET A 90 10.83 -9.26 10.72
N THR A 91 10.07 -8.59 11.57
CA THR A 91 8.66 -8.91 11.79
C THR A 91 7.78 -7.96 11.00
N PHE A 92 6.90 -8.56 10.20
CA PHE A 92 5.94 -7.87 9.35
C PHE A 92 4.55 -7.97 9.95
N SER A 93 3.88 -6.83 10.10
CA SER A 93 2.54 -6.76 10.66
C SER A 93 1.60 -6.07 9.69
N VAL A 94 0.35 -6.53 9.65
CA VAL A 94 -0.69 -5.94 8.83
C VAL A 94 -1.86 -5.55 9.73
N LEU A 95 -2.37 -4.33 9.53
CA LEU A 95 -3.54 -3.83 10.25
C LEU A 95 -4.58 -3.38 9.24
N PHE A 96 -5.85 -3.66 9.54
CA PHE A 96 -6.99 -3.17 8.77
C PHE A 96 -7.76 -2.18 9.64
N ASN A 97 -7.89 -0.94 9.17
CA ASN A 97 -8.59 0.12 9.90
C ASN A 97 -8.05 0.25 11.32
N ASP A 98 -6.72 0.19 11.46
CA ASP A 98 -5.96 0.26 12.70
C ASP A 98 -6.13 -0.94 13.63
N LYS A 99 -6.77 -2.01 13.16
CA LYS A 99 -6.92 -3.24 13.95
C LYS A 99 -5.94 -4.30 13.47
N PRO A 100 -5.21 -4.94 14.37
CA PRO A 100 -4.26 -5.99 13.98
C PRO A 100 -4.96 -7.12 13.22
N PHE A 101 -4.37 -7.51 12.10
CA PHE A 101 -4.85 -8.63 11.31
C PHE A 101 -3.89 -9.80 11.34
N ALA A 102 -2.59 -9.53 11.12
CA ALA A 102 -1.62 -10.62 10.96
C ALA A 102 -0.22 -10.13 11.30
N GLU A 103 0.64 -11.09 11.63
CA GLU A 103 2.04 -10.83 11.92
C GLU A 103 2.85 -12.05 11.51
N THR A 104 4.01 -11.84 10.91
CA THR A 104 4.92 -12.93 10.55
C THR A 104 6.35 -12.42 10.59
N THR A 105 7.30 -13.31 10.82
CA THR A 105 8.71 -12.97 10.92
C THR A 105 9.50 -13.67 9.83
N TYR A 106 10.36 -12.91 9.16
CA TYR A 106 11.26 -13.43 8.13
C TYR A 106 12.69 -13.32 8.63
N SER A 107 13.42 -14.43 8.56
CA SER A 107 14.79 -14.50 9.06
C SER A 107 15.85 -14.48 7.96
N ALA A 108 15.42 -14.53 6.70
CA ALA A 108 16.34 -14.57 5.56
C ALA A 108 15.90 -13.65 4.45
N ASP A 109 16.85 -13.19 3.65
CA ASP A 109 16.56 -12.45 2.42
C ASP A 109 15.82 -13.36 1.44
N GLY A 110 15.02 -12.79 0.55
CA GLY A 110 14.34 -13.56 -0.47
C GLY A 110 13.02 -12.97 -0.87
N ASP A 111 12.36 -13.65 -1.79
CA ASP A 111 11.03 -13.29 -2.27
C ASP A 111 9.99 -14.07 -1.47
N TYR A 112 8.97 -13.36 -1.01
CA TYR A 112 7.94 -13.96 -0.18
C TYR A 112 6.56 -13.59 -0.68
N THR A 113 5.62 -14.51 -0.52
CA THR A 113 4.21 -14.24 -0.70
C THR A 113 3.52 -14.53 0.63
N PHE A 114 3.09 -13.47 1.29
CA PHE A 114 2.34 -13.58 2.53
C PHE A 114 0.87 -13.69 2.17
N THR A 115 0.19 -14.71 2.67
CA THR A 115 -1.23 -14.93 2.38
C THR A 115 -1.93 -15.37 3.65
N LYS A 116 -3.10 -14.78 3.93
CA LYS A 116 -3.89 -15.16 5.08
C LYS A 116 -5.36 -14.89 4.84
N ASP A 117 -6.20 -15.83 5.26
CA ASP A 117 -7.65 -15.65 5.20
C ASP A 117 -8.08 -14.54 6.14
N VAL A 118 -9.02 -13.71 5.68
CA VAL A 118 -9.56 -12.62 6.49
C VAL A 118 -10.74 -13.15 7.28
N PRO A 119 -10.73 -13.00 8.63
CA PRO A 119 -11.86 -13.46 9.44
C PRO A 119 -13.18 -12.78 9.04
N PRO A 120 -14.28 -13.50 9.05
CA PRO A 120 -15.58 -12.90 8.78
C PRO A 120 -15.86 -11.72 9.71
N GLY A 121 -16.40 -10.65 9.16
CA GLY A 121 -16.75 -9.46 9.95
C GLY A 121 -15.62 -8.52 10.24
N MET A 122 -14.41 -8.82 9.83
CA MET A 122 -13.27 -7.92 10.06
C MET A 122 -13.30 -6.70 9.14
N LEU A 123 -13.78 -6.87 7.91
CA LEU A 123 -13.85 -5.79 6.93
C LEU A 123 -15.27 -5.21 6.95
N THR A 124 -15.49 -4.20 7.78
CA THR A 124 -16.82 -3.63 8.00
C THR A 124 -17.08 -2.38 7.20
N GLN A 125 -16.08 -1.87 6.49
CA GLN A 125 -16.21 -0.64 5.70
C GLN A 125 -15.31 -0.70 4.48
N SER A 126 -15.64 0.11 3.49
CA SER A 126 -14.85 0.29 2.28
C SER A 126 -14.74 1.78 2.02
N PRO A 127 -13.56 2.32 1.70
CA PRO A 127 -12.31 1.57 1.53
C PRO A 127 -11.75 1.05 2.84
N VAL A 128 -10.94 -0.01 2.73
CA VAL A 128 -10.20 -0.55 3.87
C VAL A 128 -8.88 0.21 3.95
N HIS A 129 -8.59 0.75 5.12
CA HIS A 129 -7.30 1.39 5.38
C HIS A 129 -6.32 0.31 5.83
N VAL A 130 -5.30 0.06 5.03
CA VAL A 130 -4.33 -0.99 5.28
C VAL A 130 -3.03 -0.37 5.76
N THR A 131 -2.52 -0.86 6.88
CA THR A 131 -1.20 -0.48 7.39
C THR A 131 -0.29 -1.69 7.29
N LEU A 132 0.86 -1.50 6.65
CA LEU A 132 1.94 -2.47 6.61
C LEU A 132 3.03 -1.93 7.51
N ARG A 133 3.54 -2.77 8.41
CA ARG A 133 4.52 -2.32 9.40
C ARG A 133 5.62 -3.35 9.58
N TRP A 134 6.85 -2.87 9.63
CA TRP A 134 8.01 -3.68 9.96
C TRP A 134 8.59 -3.20 11.28
N ASN A 135 9.16 -4.12 12.05
CA ASN A 135 9.81 -3.73 13.31
C ASN A 135 11.21 -3.17 13.09
N LYS A 136 11.77 -3.37 11.90
CA LYS A 136 13.12 -2.93 11.56
C LYS A 136 13.17 -2.38 10.14
N ALA A 137 14.08 -1.46 9.91
CA ALA A 137 14.35 -0.93 8.58
C ALA A 137 15.80 -0.45 8.54
N ARG A 138 16.35 -0.39 7.33
CA ARG A 138 17.68 0.18 7.14
C ARG A 138 17.56 1.70 7.27
N ALA A 139 18.39 2.27 8.13
CA ALA A 139 18.38 3.71 8.35
C ALA A 139 18.90 4.47 7.12
N PRO A 140 18.46 5.72 6.93
CA PRO A 140 19.03 6.56 5.87
C PRO A 140 20.55 6.69 6.04
N VAL A 141 21.27 6.71 4.91
CA VAL A 141 22.73 6.77 4.90
C VAL A 141 23.16 8.09 4.29
N ALA A 142 23.94 8.86 5.04
CA ALA A 142 24.49 10.12 4.55
C ALA A 142 25.44 9.83 3.39
N GLY A 143 25.23 10.51 2.26
CA GLY A 143 26.03 10.29 1.06
C GLY A 143 25.63 9.05 0.26
N GLY A 144 24.66 8.27 0.75
CA GLY A 144 24.11 7.12 0.07
C GLY A 144 22.60 7.26 -0.08
N ASP A 145 21.86 6.16 0.11
CA ASP A 145 20.40 6.22 0.05
C ASP A 145 19.87 6.91 1.29
N ALA A 146 19.20 8.04 1.09
CA ALA A 146 18.68 8.86 2.19
C ALA A 146 17.32 8.38 2.68
N ARG A 147 16.79 7.27 2.14
CA ARG A 147 15.48 6.74 2.51
C ARG A 147 15.60 5.69 3.60
N GLU A 148 14.59 5.61 4.44
CA GLU A 148 14.45 4.48 5.37
C GLU A 148 13.84 3.32 4.57
N LEU A 149 14.53 2.19 4.51
CA LEU A 149 14.15 1.08 3.64
C LEU A 149 13.88 -0.17 4.47
N ALA A 150 12.64 -0.65 4.44
CA ALA A 150 12.25 -1.89 5.13
C ALA A 150 12.20 -3.07 4.17
N ALA A 151 11.37 -2.98 3.14
CA ALA A 151 11.16 -4.07 2.20
C ALA A 151 10.73 -3.52 0.85
N VAL A 152 10.87 -4.35 -0.18
CA VAL A 152 10.35 -4.07 -1.51
C VAL A 152 8.96 -4.70 -1.60
N ILE A 153 7.99 -3.93 -2.06
CA ILE A 153 6.62 -4.40 -2.23
C ILE A 153 6.31 -4.52 -3.72
N VAL A 154 5.78 -5.66 -4.11
CA VAL A 154 5.43 -5.96 -5.50
C VAL A 154 3.92 -5.88 -5.71
N GLY A 155 3.15 -6.36 -4.74
CA GLY A 155 1.70 -6.30 -4.81
C GLY A 155 1.07 -6.50 -3.45
N VAL A 156 -0.08 -5.87 -3.23
CA VAL A 156 -0.83 -5.94 -1.98
C VAL A 156 -2.30 -5.93 -2.29
N GLY A 157 -3.06 -6.84 -1.71
CA GLY A 157 -4.49 -6.75 -1.85
C GLY A 157 -5.27 -7.98 -1.44
N PHE A 158 -6.56 -7.91 -1.72
CA PHE A 158 -7.49 -8.99 -1.43
C PHE A 158 -7.71 -9.83 -2.68
N LYS A 159 -7.90 -11.10 -2.46
CA LYS A 159 -8.19 -12.08 -3.51
C LYS A 159 -9.43 -12.87 -3.19
#